data_8689c1783727a739bf7a7b4552d5f007
#
_entry.id   8689c1783727a739bf7a7b4552d5f007
#
_cell.length_a   1.000
_cell.length_b   1.000
_cell.length_c   1.000
_cell.angle_alpha   90.00
_cell.angle_beta   90.00
_cell.angle_gamma   90.00
#
_symmetry.space_group_name_H-M   'P 1'
#
loop_
_entity.id
_entity.type
_entity.pdbx_description
1 polymer ?
#
loop_
_entity_poly.entity_id
_entity_poly.type
_entity_poly.pdbx_seq_one_letter_code
_entity_poly.pdbx_strand_id
1 'polypeptide(L)'
;MSTYLIGDIQGCDSALDRLLQHIDFSPSRDTLYLLGDLINRGPASADVLRRCMEYGDAVKPLLGNHDLHLLASAHGVRKPGRRDTLQSILDAPDRQDLLKWVAQQPLARCLENPQGQQLLMVHAGVLPQWSLKDVMALAQEVHDHIRSEGLPEFLQHMYGNTPNQWHATLTGHDRLRVIVNALTRIRFCTPGGAMDFESAESAEAAPVGLVPWFECPDRQTRDVMVAFGHWSTLGLINRPNLMALDTGCVWGGCLSAMEIGHDFTERQLHQVHCDQAQQPG
;
A
#
# COMPACT_ATOMS: atom_id res chain seq x y z
N MET A 1 -18.12 -1.61 -17.16
CA MET A 1 -17.64 -1.92 -15.80
C MET A 1 -16.13 -1.92 -15.87
N SER A 2 -15.52 -0.90 -15.31
CA SER A 2 -14.07 -0.73 -15.35
C SER A 2 -13.45 -1.03 -13.98
N THR A 3 -12.23 -1.54 -13.99
CA THR A 3 -11.45 -1.80 -12.77
C THR A 3 -10.20 -0.94 -12.81
N TYR A 4 -10.00 -0.14 -11.76
CA TYR A 4 -8.87 0.76 -11.65
C TYR A 4 -8.00 0.40 -10.45
N LEU A 5 -6.68 0.44 -10.62
CA LEU A 5 -5.70 0.38 -9.54
C LEU A 5 -5.13 1.77 -9.34
N ILE A 6 -5.18 2.31 -8.13
CA ILE A 6 -4.68 3.65 -7.81
C ILE A 6 -3.55 3.54 -6.79
N GLY A 7 -2.45 4.25 -7.04
CA GLY A 7 -1.31 4.34 -6.12
C GLY A 7 -1.59 5.22 -4.90
N ASP A 8 -0.53 5.62 -4.22
CA ASP A 8 -0.56 6.36 -2.96
C ASP A 8 -1.29 7.71 -3.08
N ILE A 9 -2.38 7.86 -2.33
CA ILE A 9 -3.20 9.09 -2.29
C ILE A 9 -2.66 10.07 -1.25
N GLN A 10 -2.25 9.55 -0.12
CA GLN A 10 -1.63 10.29 0.99
C GLN A 10 -2.37 11.59 1.34
N GLY A 11 -3.71 11.52 1.51
CA GLY A 11 -4.53 12.67 1.92
C GLY A 11 -4.70 13.75 0.84
N CYS A 12 -4.41 13.48 -0.42
CA CYS A 12 -4.57 14.39 -1.55
C CYS A 12 -5.98 14.25 -2.17
N ASP A 13 -7.05 14.53 -1.41
CA ASP A 13 -8.44 14.33 -1.83
C ASP A 13 -8.80 15.12 -3.11
N SER A 14 -8.29 16.34 -3.26
CA SER A 14 -8.55 17.13 -4.48
C SER A 14 -7.96 16.49 -5.74
N ALA A 15 -6.81 15.83 -5.62
CA ALA A 15 -6.23 15.08 -6.74
C ALA A 15 -7.04 13.80 -7.03
N LEU A 16 -7.49 13.11 -5.98
CA LEU A 16 -8.38 11.97 -6.12
C LEU A 16 -9.68 12.37 -6.82
N ASP A 17 -10.32 13.46 -6.40
CA ASP A 17 -11.54 13.98 -7.02
C ASP A 17 -11.34 14.26 -8.52
N ARG A 18 -10.28 14.98 -8.89
CA ARG A 18 -9.95 15.24 -10.30
C ARG A 18 -9.69 13.97 -11.10
N LEU A 19 -9.01 12.98 -10.50
CA LEU A 19 -8.76 11.70 -11.17
C LEU A 19 -10.06 10.93 -11.41
N LEU A 20 -10.95 10.88 -10.41
CA LEU A 20 -12.26 10.22 -10.52
C LEU A 20 -13.15 10.88 -11.57
N GLN A 21 -13.15 12.21 -11.65
CA GLN A 21 -13.83 12.96 -12.72
C GLN A 21 -13.20 12.67 -14.09
N HIS A 22 -11.87 12.65 -14.19
CA HIS A 22 -11.16 12.37 -15.44
C HIS A 22 -11.49 11.00 -16.04
N ILE A 23 -11.66 9.97 -15.19
CA ILE A 23 -12.01 8.62 -15.63
C ILE A 23 -13.53 8.36 -15.66
N ASP A 24 -14.36 9.38 -15.44
CA ASP A 24 -15.83 9.25 -15.33
C ASP A 24 -16.24 8.10 -14.40
N PHE A 25 -15.60 8.04 -13.23
CA PHE A 25 -15.86 6.97 -12.25
C PHE A 25 -17.29 6.99 -11.72
N SER A 26 -17.92 5.81 -11.69
CA SER A 26 -19.24 5.62 -11.08
C SER A 26 -19.22 4.43 -10.12
N PRO A 27 -19.51 4.62 -8.82
CA PRO A 27 -19.47 3.53 -7.83
C PRO A 27 -20.53 2.45 -8.08
N SER A 28 -21.55 2.73 -8.89
CA SER A 28 -22.54 1.73 -9.31
C SER A 28 -22.08 0.86 -10.50
N ARG A 29 -21.01 1.26 -11.18
CA ARG A 29 -20.53 0.64 -12.41
C ARG A 29 -19.11 0.08 -12.27
N ASP A 30 -18.24 0.78 -11.56
CA ASP A 30 -16.80 0.59 -11.58
C ASP A 30 -16.25 0.16 -10.21
N THR A 31 -15.03 -0.35 -10.20
CA THR A 31 -14.32 -0.74 -8.96
C THR A 31 -12.94 -0.08 -8.89
N LEU A 32 -12.63 0.49 -7.72
CA LEU A 32 -11.32 1.05 -7.41
C LEU A 32 -10.57 0.14 -6.43
N TYR A 33 -9.37 -0.25 -6.78
CA TYR A 33 -8.40 -0.85 -5.86
C TYR A 33 -7.37 0.20 -5.49
N LEU A 34 -7.27 0.55 -4.21
CA LEU A 34 -6.32 1.53 -3.71
C LEU A 34 -5.15 0.79 -3.06
N LEU A 35 -3.94 1.06 -3.50
CA LEU A 35 -2.76 0.28 -3.15
C LEU A 35 -2.12 0.67 -1.79
N GLY A 36 -2.92 1.23 -0.88
CA GLY A 36 -2.49 1.67 0.45
C GLY A 36 -2.04 3.12 0.50
N ASP A 37 -1.61 3.56 1.69
CA ASP A 37 -1.25 4.94 2.00
C ASP A 37 -2.32 5.93 1.52
N LEU A 38 -3.54 5.72 2.04
CA LEU A 38 -4.70 6.56 1.74
C LEU A 38 -4.52 7.95 2.32
N ILE A 39 -3.86 8.03 3.46
CA ILE A 39 -3.84 9.19 4.34
C ILE A 39 -2.41 9.60 4.71
N ASN A 40 -2.31 10.69 5.48
CA ASN A 40 -1.08 11.32 5.95
C ASN A 40 -0.38 12.15 4.85
N ARG A 41 0.56 12.98 5.25
CA ARG A 41 1.36 13.90 4.41
C ARG A 41 0.55 14.99 3.71
N GLY A 42 -0.50 14.65 3.00
CA GLY A 42 -1.40 15.59 2.33
C GLY A 42 -2.42 16.26 3.27
N PRO A 43 -3.13 17.27 2.80
CA PRO A 43 -3.92 18.16 3.66
C PRO A 43 -5.31 17.62 4.06
N ALA A 44 -5.86 16.60 3.36
CA ALA A 44 -7.27 16.23 3.44
C ALA A 44 -7.48 14.74 3.75
N SER A 45 -6.72 14.20 4.72
CA SER A 45 -6.75 12.77 5.06
C SER A 45 -8.12 12.26 5.48
N ALA A 46 -8.88 13.04 6.27
CA ALA A 46 -10.21 12.64 6.69
C ALA A 46 -11.21 12.59 5.51
N ASP A 47 -11.06 13.50 4.55
CA ASP A 47 -11.97 13.58 3.40
C ASP A 47 -11.74 12.41 2.44
N VAL A 48 -10.48 11.98 2.25
CA VAL A 48 -10.17 10.74 1.50
C VAL A 48 -10.88 9.54 2.11
N LEU A 49 -10.81 9.37 3.45
CA LEU A 49 -11.48 8.24 4.11
C LEU A 49 -13.00 8.32 3.96
N ARG A 50 -13.61 9.49 4.17
CA ARG A 50 -15.05 9.68 4.02
C ARG A 50 -15.52 9.38 2.60
N ARG A 51 -14.79 9.84 1.60
CA ARG A 51 -15.07 9.52 0.18
C ARG A 51 -15.00 8.02 -0.08
N CYS A 52 -13.98 7.35 0.43
CA CYS A 52 -13.87 5.89 0.30
C CYS A 52 -15.03 5.16 0.99
N MET A 53 -15.44 5.61 2.18
CA MET A 53 -16.58 5.05 2.91
C MET A 53 -17.91 5.29 2.17
N GLU A 54 -18.11 6.46 1.60
CA GLU A 54 -19.30 6.81 0.82
C GLU A 54 -19.46 5.90 -0.41
N TYR A 55 -18.37 5.57 -1.09
CA TYR A 55 -18.38 4.68 -2.26
C TYR A 55 -18.56 3.19 -1.90
N GLY A 56 -18.46 2.85 -0.62
CA GLY A 56 -18.77 1.52 -0.11
C GLY A 56 -18.00 0.41 -0.83
N ASP A 57 -18.72 -0.59 -1.31
CA ASP A 57 -18.12 -1.77 -1.95
C ASP A 57 -17.42 -1.51 -3.28
N ALA A 58 -17.62 -0.35 -3.89
CA ALA A 58 -16.91 0.03 -5.12
C ALA A 58 -15.43 0.34 -4.85
N VAL A 59 -15.04 0.60 -3.59
CA VAL A 59 -13.67 0.92 -3.20
C VAL A 59 -13.08 -0.22 -2.36
N LYS A 60 -11.95 -0.73 -2.79
CA LYS A 60 -11.25 -1.90 -2.23
C LYS A 60 -9.81 -1.51 -1.84
N PRO A 61 -9.60 -0.83 -0.72
CA PRO A 61 -8.26 -0.39 -0.34
C PRO A 61 -7.43 -1.50 0.29
N LEU A 62 -6.12 -1.25 0.34
CA LEU A 62 -5.14 -1.95 1.17
C LEU A 62 -4.67 -1.02 2.29
N LEU A 63 -4.08 -1.60 3.33
CA LEU A 63 -3.33 -0.85 4.32
C LEU A 63 -1.89 -0.63 3.84
N GLY A 64 -1.47 0.64 3.83
CA GLY A 64 -0.08 1.03 3.73
C GLY A 64 0.54 1.32 5.11
N ASN A 65 1.82 1.69 5.13
CA ASN A 65 2.51 2.00 6.38
C ASN A 65 1.98 3.27 7.05
N HIS A 66 1.47 4.24 6.30
CA HIS A 66 0.84 5.44 6.85
C HIS A 66 -0.52 5.14 7.48
N ASP A 67 -1.29 4.23 6.93
CA ASP A 67 -2.57 3.80 7.48
C ASP A 67 -2.37 3.04 8.80
N LEU A 68 -1.37 2.17 8.88
CA LEU A 68 -0.97 1.50 10.13
C LEU A 68 -0.45 2.51 11.16
N HIS A 69 0.29 3.53 10.71
CA HIS A 69 0.77 4.60 11.59
C HIS A 69 -0.38 5.44 12.17
N LEU A 70 -1.44 5.68 11.41
CA LEU A 70 -2.66 6.30 11.95
C LEU A 70 -3.24 5.48 13.11
N LEU A 71 -3.40 4.16 12.92
CA LEU A 71 -3.92 3.29 13.97
C LEU A 71 -3.04 3.34 15.23
N ALA A 72 -1.72 3.29 15.08
CA ALA A 72 -0.78 3.40 16.19
C ALA A 72 -0.85 4.76 16.91
N SER A 73 -0.99 5.84 16.16
CA SER A 73 -1.15 7.19 16.71
C SER A 73 -2.46 7.35 17.47
N ALA A 74 -3.55 6.81 16.91
CA ALA A 74 -4.88 6.86 17.52
C ALA A 74 -4.97 6.06 18.83
N HIS A 75 -4.16 5.00 18.99
CA HIS A 75 -4.07 4.19 20.20
C HIS A 75 -2.97 4.68 21.17
N GLY A 76 -2.35 5.84 20.90
CA GLY A 76 -1.32 6.43 21.78
C GLY A 76 0.03 5.71 21.77
N VAL A 77 0.25 4.75 20.86
CA VAL A 77 1.51 4.00 20.73
C VAL A 77 2.62 4.88 20.16
N ARG A 78 2.29 5.72 19.21
CA ARG A 78 3.21 6.69 18.60
C ARG A 78 2.59 8.07 18.59
N LYS A 79 3.37 9.09 18.94
CA LYS A 79 2.97 10.48 18.69
C LYS A 79 3.18 10.79 17.22
N PRO A 80 2.23 11.50 16.56
CA PRO A 80 2.45 12.01 15.21
C PRO A 80 3.75 12.81 15.14
N GLY A 81 4.53 12.57 14.08
CA GLY A 81 5.76 13.29 13.83
C GLY A 81 5.49 14.68 13.24
N ARG A 82 6.53 15.51 13.12
CA ARG A 82 6.42 16.88 12.60
C ARG A 82 5.81 16.99 11.19
N ARG A 83 6.01 15.95 10.37
CA ARG A 83 5.52 15.89 8.97
C ARG A 83 4.18 15.19 8.83
N ASP A 84 3.63 14.63 9.92
CA ASP A 84 2.35 13.94 9.89
C ASP A 84 1.19 14.94 9.87
N THR A 85 0.15 14.63 9.09
CA THR A 85 -1.05 15.43 8.94
C THR A 85 -2.30 14.67 9.39
N LEU A 86 -2.13 13.84 10.43
CA LEU A 86 -3.18 12.94 10.94
C LEU A 86 -4.23 13.65 11.79
N GLN A 87 -3.98 14.92 12.17
CA GLN A 87 -4.81 15.64 13.12
C GLN A 87 -6.26 15.78 12.66
N SER A 88 -6.48 15.95 11.35
CA SER A 88 -7.83 16.01 10.75
C SER A 88 -8.68 14.76 11.00
N ILE A 89 -8.06 13.59 11.22
CA ILE A 89 -8.73 12.35 11.59
C ILE A 89 -8.79 12.22 13.13
N LEU A 90 -7.70 12.49 13.82
CA LEU A 90 -7.61 12.31 15.27
C LEU A 90 -8.57 13.20 16.05
N ASP A 91 -8.89 14.40 15.55
CA ASP A 91 -9.83 15.34 16.15
C ASP A 91 -11.24 15.30 15.48
N ALA A 92 -11.44 14.43 14.49
CA ALA A 92 -12.71 14.34 13.78
C ALA A 92 -13.85 13.87 14.69
N PRO A 93 -15.08 14.42 14.56
CA PRO A 93 -16.23 13.95 15.32
C PRO A 93 -16.60 12.50 15.01
N ASP A 94 -16.33 12.04 13.80
CA ASP A 94 -16.52 10.68 13.28
C ASP A 94 -15.25 9.81 13.38
N ARG A 95 -14.27 10.22 14.20
CA ARG A 95 -12.98 9.53 14.37
C ARG A 95 -13.11 8.02 14.54
N GLN A 96 -14.06 7.58 15.37
CA GLN A 96 -14.22 6.15 15.68
C GLN A 96 -14.61 5.34 14.44
N ASP A 97 -15.50 5.90 13.63
CA ASP A 97 -15.96 5.23 12.39
C ASP A 97 -14.82 5.17 11.36
N LEU A 98 -14.07 6.28 11.21
CA LEU A 98 -12.89 6.35 10.33
C LEU A 98 -11.83 5.30 10.72
N LEU A 99 -11.47 5.22 12.01
CA LEU A 99 -10.48 4.26 12.50
C LEU A 99 -10.96 2.82 12.36
N LYS A 100 -12.22 2.56 12.68
CA LYS A 100 -12.83 1.24 12.52
C LYS A 100 -12.81 0.79 11.05
N TRP A 101 -13.13 1.70 10.14
CA TRP A 101 -13.12 1.41 8.70
C TRP A 101 -11.69 1.12 8.21
N VAL A 102 -10.69 1.91 8.61
CA VAL A 102 -9.28 1.66 8.28
C VAL A 102 -8.83 0.30 8.81
N ALA A 103 -9.12 -0.04 10.06
CA ALA A 103 -8.75 -1.33 10.66
C ALA A 103 -9.40 -2.56 9.98
N GLN A 104 -10.44 -2.37 9.17
CA GLN A 104 -11.07 -3.44 8.40
C GLN A 104 -10.38 -3.74 7.07
N GLN A 105 -9.44 -2.89 6.63
CA GLN A 105 -8.80 -3.08 5.34
C GLN A 105 -7.65 -4.10 5.42
N PRO A 106 -7.48 -4.96 4.40
CA PRO A 106 -6.43 -5.97 4.38
C PRO A 106 -5.07 -5.38 3.96
N LEU A 107 -3.98 -6.16 4.16
CA LEU A 107 -2.64 -5.83 3.68
C LEU A 107 -2.36 -6.36 2.26
N ALA A 108 -3.13 -7.31 1.78
CA ALA A 108 -3.01 -7.84 0.43
C ALA A 108 -4.38 -8.21 -0.14
N ARG A 109 -4.50 -8.13 -1.46
CA ARG A 109 -5.65 -8.61 -2.22
C ARG A 109 -5.17 -9.39 -3.43
N CYS A 110 -5.97 -10.35 -3.87
CA CYS A 110 -5.75 -11.07 -5.11
C CYS A 110 -7.02 -11.03 -5.93
N LEU A 111 -6.89 -10.68 -7.21
CA LEU A 111 -7.92 -10.89 -8.21
C LEU A 111 -7.55 -12.11 -9.05
N GLU A 112 -8.52 -12.88 -9.41
CA GLU A 112 -8.40 -13.95 -10.38
C GLU A 112 -9.41 -13.72 -11.51
N ASN A 113 -8.94 -13.76 -12.74
CA ASN A 113 -9.81 -13.61 -13.88
C ASN A 113 -10.38 -14.99 -14.33
N PRO A 114 -11.37 -15.03 -15.25
CA PRO A 114 -11.96 -16.28 -15.72
C PRO A 114 -10.97 -17.24 -16.39
N GLN A 115 -9.79 -16.76 -16.83
CA GLN A 115 -8.73 -17.56 -17.42
C GLN A 115 -7.74 -18.12 -16.37
N GLY A 116 -7.98 -17.84 -15.07
CA GLY A 116 -7.12 -18.28 -13.98
C GLY A 116 -5.83 -17.46 -13.80
N GLN A 117 -5.70 -16.31 -14.49
CA GLN A 117 -4.59 -15.39 -14.26
C GLN A 117 -4.82 -14.63 -12.95
N GLN A 118 -3.76 -14.42 -12.20
CA GLN A 118 -3.81 -13.81 -10.87
C GLN A 118 -3.08 -12.49 -10.83
N LEU A 119 -3.73 -11.49 -10.22
CA LEU A 119 -3.18 -10.17 -9.94
C LEU A 119 -3.14 -9.99 -8.42
N LEU A 120 -1.93 -10.04 -7.88
CA LEU A 120 -1.65 -9.73 -6.48
C LEU A 120 -1.48 -8.22 -6.30
N MET A 121 -2.13 -7.67 -5.30
CA MET A 121 -1.97 -6.29 -4.87
C MET A 121 -1.44 -6.25 -3.45
N VAL A 122 -0.35 -5.52 -3.24
CA VAL A 122 0.28 -5.22 -1.94
C VAL A 122 0.65 -3.75 -1.90
N HIS A 123 0.89 -3.18 -0.71
CA HIS A 123 1.28 -1.79 -0.66
C HIS A 123 2.74 -1.58 -1.12
N ALA A 124 3.72 -2.29 -0.55
CA ALA A 124 5.13 -2.09 -0.88
C ALA A 124 5.75 -3.23 -1.69
N GLY A 125 5.73 -4.45 -1.20
CA GLY A 125 6.33 -5.55 -1.93
C GLY A 125 6.17 -6.91 -1.30
N VAL A 126 6.93 -7.88 -1.83
CA VAL A 126 6.86 -9.29 -1.44
C VAL A 126 8.27 -9.85 -1.30
N LEU A 127 8.51 -10.60 -0.25
CA LEU A 127 9.80 -11.30 -0.09
C LEU A 127 9.96 -12.41 -1.16
N PRO A 128 11.19 -12.62 -1.67
CA PRO A 128 11.40 -13.55 -2.79
C PRO A 128 10.98 -15.00 -2.48
N GLN A 129 11.07 -15.42 -1.22
CA GLN A 129 10.72 -16.77 -0.78
C GLN A 129 9.21 -17.00 -0.59
N TRP A 130 8.36 -15.99 -0.73
CA TRP A 130 6.92 -16.14 -0.54
C TRP A 130 6.20 -16.39 -1.86
N SER A 131 5.43 -17.47 -1.93
CA SER A 131 4.45 -17.68 -3.00
C SER A 131 3.23 -16.77 -2.82
N LEU A 132 2.39 -16.65 -3.83
CA LEU A 132 1.11 -15.94 -3.72
C LEU A 132 0.27 -16.47 -2.54
N LYS A 133 0.23 -17.79 -2.36
CA LYS A 133 -0.50 -18.42 -1.25
C LYS A 133 0.08 -17.99 0.11
N ASP A 134 1.41 -17.93 0.22
CA ASP A 134 2.06 -17.48 1.45
C ASP A 134 1.73 -16.01 1.73
N VAL A 135 1.83 -15.14 0.73
CA VAL A 135 1.49 -13.71 0.87
C VAL A 135 0.08 -13.53 1.40
N MET A 136 -0.90 -14.20 0.81
CA MET A 136 -2.30 -14.08 1.23
C MET A 136 -2.54 -14.62 2.65
N ALA A 137 -1.92 -15.74 3.00
CA ALA A 137 -2.02 -16.31 4.35
C ALA A 137 -1.35 -15.43 5.41
N LEU A 138 -0.15 -14.89 5.12
CA LEU A 138 0.59 -14.02 6.03
C LEU A 138 -0.08 -12.65 6.19
N ALA A 139 -0.62 -12.10 5.12
CA ALA A 139 -1.42 -10.87 5.17
C ALA A 139 -2.68 -11.05 6.04
N GLN A 140 -3.35 -12.22 5.92
CA GLN A 140 -4.51 -12.55 6.75
C GLN A 140 -4.12 -12.70 8.23
N GLU A 141 -2.99 -13.32 8.54
CA GLU A 141 -2.48 -13.45 9.91
C GLU A 141 -2.34 -12.09 10.61
N VAL A 142 -1.76 -11.10 9.93
CA VAL A 142 -1.66 -9.73 10.46
C VAL A 142 -3.03 -9.06 10.56
N HIS A 143 -3.88 -9.25 9.55
CA HIS A 143 -5.23 -8.67 9.52
C HIS A 143 -6.09 -9.17 10.69
N ASP A 144 -5.97 -10.44 11.05
CA ASP A 144 -6.67 -11.02 12.21
C ASP A 144 -6.23 -10.35 13.52
N HIS A 145 -4.93 -10.02 13.68
CA HIS A 145 -4.45 -9.25 14.84
C HIS A 145 -4.99 -7.82 14.85
N ILE A 146 -5.02 -7.14 13.70
CA ILE A 146 -5.56 -5.77 13.58
C ILE A 146 -7.05 -5.72 13.96
N ARG A 147 -7.81 -6.75 13.66
CA ARG A 147 -9.27 -6.83 13.92
C ARG A 147 -9.63 -7.43 15.29
N SER A 148 -8.65 -7.88 16.05
CA SER A 148 -8.85 -8.48 17.36
C SER A 148 -8.66 -7.48 18.50
N GLU A 149 -8.95 -7.93 19.72
CA GLU A 149 -8.59 -7.19 20.93
C GLU A 149 -7.07 -7.04 21.11
N GLY A 150 -6.27 -7.81 20.37
CA GLY A 150 -4.80 -7.74 20.34
C GLY A 150 -4.24 -6.54 19.55
N LEU A 151 -5.08 -5.72 18.90
CA LEU A 151 -4.62 -4.57 18.11
C LEU A 151 -3.65 -3.65 18.88
N PRO A 152 -3.90 -3.20 20.12
CA PRO A 152 -2.96 -2.32 20.82
C PRO A 152 -1.59 -2.96 21.03
N GLU A 153 -1.53 -4.24 21.36
CA GLU A 153 -0.29 -4.98 21.54
C GLU A 153 0.46 -5.14 20.21
N PHE A 154 -0.25 -5.51 19.14
CA PHE A 154 0.32 -5.56 17.80
C PHE A 154 0.95 -4.22 17.39
N LEU A 155 0.25 -3.10 17.56
CA LEU A 155 0.72 -1.78 17.21
C LEU A 155 1.98 -1.36 18.01
N GLN A 156 2.09 -1.78 19.28
CA GLN A 156 3.28 -1.52 20.10
C GLN A 156 4.53 -2.21 19.55
N HIS A 157 4.37 -3.39 18.93
CA HIS A 157 5.47 -4.25 18.50
C HIS A 157 5.70 -4.27 16.98
N MET A 158 4.84 -3.65 16.17
CA MET A 158 4.98 -3.66 14.72
C MET A 158 6.17 -2.82 14.21
N TYR A 159 6.61 -1.81 14.98
CA TYR A 159 7.73 -0.96 14.58
C TYR A 159 9.09 -1.64 14.77
N GLY A 160 10.04 -1.22 13.95
CA GLY A 160 11.42 -1.67 14.01
C GLY A 160 11.87 -2.33 12.71
N ASN A 161 13.19 -2.38 12.53
CA ASN A 161 13.84 -2.89 11.33
C ASN A 161 14.42 -4.30 11.52
N THR A 162 14.24 -4.88 12.70
CA THR A 162 14.76 -6.22 13.05
C THR A 162 13.66 -7.07 13.68
N PRO A 163 13.61 -8.40 13.34
CA PRO A 163 14.41 -9.02 12.29
C PRO A 163 14.06 -8.47 10.89
N ASN A 164 15.03 -8.44 9.98
CA ASN A 164 14.85 -7.98 8.61
C ASN A 164 14.83 -9.12 7.58
N GLN A 165 14.88 -10.36 8.06
CA GLN A 165 14.86 -11.55 7.22
C GLN A 165 13.77 -12.53 7.68
N TRP A 166 13.10 -13.12 6.70
CA TRP A 166 12.08 -14.14 6.96
C TRP A 166 12.70 -15.51 7.24
N HIS A 167 12.22 -16.13 8.29
CA HIS A 167 12.41 -17.56 8.56
C HIS A 167 11.07 -18.18 8.95
N ALA A 168 10.78 -19.37 8.45
CA ALA A 168 9.51 -20.06 8.74
C ALA A 168 9.30 -20.34 10.25
N THR A 169 10.38 -20.35 11.02
CA THR A 169 10.38 -20.55 12.48
C THR A 169 10.09 -19.27 13.28
N LEU A 170 9.98 -18.11 12.64
CA LEU A 170 9.59 -16.87 13.32
C LEU A 170 8.20 -17.02 13.92
N THR A 171 8.05 -16.54 15.16
CA THR A 171 6.80 -16.55 15.91
C THR A 171 6.54 -15.19 16.58
N GLY A 172 5.31 -14.97 17.06
CA GLY A 172 4.94 -13.79 17.83
C GLY A 172 5.20 -12.48 17.09
N HIS A 173 5.61 -11.45 17.82
CA HIS A 173 5.76 -10.09 17.30
C HIS A 173 6.82 -9.97 16.21
N ASP A 174 7.90 -10.71 16.28
CA ASP A 174 8.96 -10.68 15.26
C ASP A 174 8.45 -11.21 13.92
N ARG A 175 7.62 -12.26 13.94
CA ARG A 175 6.96 -12.77 12.74
C ARG A 175 6.03 -11.73 12.12
N LEU A 176 5.14 -11.15 12.91
CA LEU A 176 4.20 -10.12 12.44
C LEU A 176 4.93 -8.89 11.91
N ARG A 177 6.02 -8.46 12.58
CA ARG A 177 6.84 -7.33 12.14
C ARG A 177 7.49 -7.56 10.79
N VAL A 178 8.05 -8.75 10.53
CA VAL A 178 8.63 -9.07 9.22
C VAL A 178 7.56 -9.06 8.13
N ILE A 179 6.36 -9.59 8.41
CA ILE A 179 5.25 -9.57 7.44
C ILE A 179 4.84 -8.13 7.12
N VAL A 180 4.60 -7.31 8.14
CA VAL A 180 4.25 -5.90 7.96
C VAL A 180 5.33 -5.16 7.17
N ASN A 181 6.59 -5.32 7.56
CA ASN A 181 7.70 -4.65 6.91
C ASN A 181 7.83 -5.02 5.42
N ALA A 182 7.64 -6.29 5.09
CA ALA A 182 7.67 -6.74 3.70
C ALA A 182 6.50 -6.16 2.90
N LEU A 183 5.27 -6.29 3.41
CA LEU A 183 4.07 -5.88 2.67
C LEU A 183 3.88 -4.36 2.60
N THR A 184 4.50 -3.60 3.54
CA THR A 184 4.23 -2.15 3.63
C THR A 184 5.46 -1.25 3.57
N ARG A 185 6.70 -1.79 3.55
CA ARG A 185 7.90 -0.93 3.64
C ARG A 185 9.07 -1.33 2.74
N ILE A 186 9.11 -2.57 2.23
CA ILE A 186 10.26 -3.05 1.45
C ILE A 186 10.43 -2.24 0.16
N ARG A 187 11.67 -1.91 -0.16
CA ARG A 187 12.14 -1.41 -1.45
C ARG A 187 13.25 -2.30 -1.98
N PHE A 188 14.34 -2.35 -1.25
CA PHE A 188 15.49 -3.18 -1.56
C PHE A 188 15.61 -4.36 -0.60
N CYS A 189 16.22 -5.42 -1.09
CA CYS A 189 16.65 -6.54 -0.26
C CYS A 189 17.93 -7.17 -0.84
N THR A 190 18.61 -7.98 -0.04
CA THR A 190 19.63 -8.86 -0.58
C THR A 190 18.98 -9.94 -1.46
N PRO A 191 19.74 -10.60 -2.38
CA PRO A 191 19.20 -11.75 -3.12
C PRO A 191 18.61 -12.85 -2.24
N GLY A 192 19.08 -13.00 -1.00
CA GLY A 192 18.55 -13.92 0.00
C GLY A 192 17.31 -13.41 0.76
N GLY A 193 16.78 -12.23 0.42
CA GLY A 193 15.55 -11.69 0.98
C GLY A 193 15.71 -10.98 2.34
N ALA A 194 16.93 -10.59 2.74
CA ALA A 194 17.09 -9.68 3.88
C ALA A 194 16.74 -8.27 3.45
N MET A 195 15.71 -7.67 4.07
CA MET A 195 15.19 -6.34 3.74
C MET A 195 16.15 -5.24 4.16
N ASP A 196 16.28 -4.21 3.31
CA ASP A 196 16.93 -2.95 3.63
C ASP A 196 15.87 -1.86 3.86
N PHE A 197 16.11 -1.02 4.87
CA PHE A 197 15.23 0.08 5.25
C PHE A 197 15.93 1.44 5.31
N GLU A 198 17.22 1.46 4.97
CA GLU A 198 18.04 2.68 5.00
C GLU A 198 18.02 3.39 3.65
N SER A 199 17.84 2.64 2.57
CA SER A 199 17.88 3.13 1.20
C SER A 199 16.48 3.51 0.70
N ALA A 200 16.37 4.68 0.09
CA ALA A 200 15.11 5.21 -0.47
C ALA A 200 15.27 5.76 -1.89
N GLU A 201 16.41 5.47 -2.53
CA GLU A 201 16.77 5.91 -3.87
C GLU A 201 15.91 5.23 -4.95
N SER A 202 16.11 5.60 -6.20
CA SER A 202 15.52 4.91 -7.35
C SER A 202 16.12 3.50 -7.54
N ALA A 203 15.46 2.66 -8.31
CA ALA A 203 15.92 1.28 -8.55
C ALA A 203 17.32 1.23 -9.20
N GLU A 204 17.65 2.22 -10.04
CA GLU A 204 18.95 2.33 -10.72
C GLU A 204 20.09 2.68 -9.76
N ALA A 205 19.77 3.31 -8.64
CA ALA A 205 20.73 3.70 -7.60
C ALA A 205 20.81 2.68 -6.45
N ALA A 206 20.48 1.41 -6.70
CA ALA A 206 20.52 0.35 -5.70
C ALA A 206 21.91 0.26 -5.05
N PRO A 207 22.02 0.25 -3.72
CA PRO A 207 23.29 0.05 -3.02
C PRO A 207 23.94 -1.29 -3.36
N VAL A 208 25.26 -1.36 -3.23
CA VAL A 208 26.02 -2.57 -3.53
C VAL A 208 25.51 -3.75 -2.69
N GLY A 209 25.17 -4.86 -3.34
CA GLY A 209 24.68 -6.08 -2.69
C GLY A 209 23.16 -6.09 -2.45
N LEU A 210 22.47 -5.02 -2.79
CA LEU A 210 21.01 -4.92 -2.75
C LEU A 210 20.42 -4.90 -4.16
N VAL A 211 19.22 -5.40 -4.27
CA VAL A 211 18.40 -5.34 -5.50
C VAL A 211 17.00 -4.87 -5.14
N PRO A 212 16.27 -4.20 -6.05
CA PRO A 212 14.84 -4.01 -5.89
C PRO A 212 14.17 -5.37 -5.62
N TRP A 213 13.25 -5.43 -4.69
CA TRP A 213 12.63 -6.71 -4.28
C TRP A 213 12.06 -7.52 -5.46
N PHE A 214 11.55 -6.82 -6.47
CA PHE A 214 10.95 -7.42 -7.66
C PHE A 214 11.98 -7.92 -8.69
N GLU A 215 13.25 -7.57 -8.55
CA GLU A 215 14.36 -8.05 -9.38
C GLU A 215 15.10 -9.25 -8.75
N CYS A 216 14.65 -9.74 -7.58
CA CYS A 216 15.22 -10.96 -7.00
C CYS A 216 15.03 -12.14 -7.95
N PRO A 217 16.11 -12.83 -8.37
CA PRO A 217 16.05 -13.83 -9.45
C PRO A 217 15.16 -15.04 -9.13
N ASP A 218 15.12 -15.45 -7.86
CA ASP A 218 14.38 -16.64 -7.40
C ASP A 218 13.03 -16.30 -6.76
N ARG A 219 12.49 -15.13 -7.08
CA ARG A 219 11.20 -14.67 -6.55
C ARG A 219 10.08 -15.63 -6.95
N GLN A 220 9.40 -16.22 -5.96
CA GLN A 220 8.32 -17.19 -6.20
C GLN A 220 7.07 -16.56 -6.86
N THR A 221 6.91 -15.24 -6.76
CA THR A 221 5.82 -14.50 -7.43
C THR A 221 6.19 -13.97 -8.81
N ARG A 222 7.28 -14.45 -9.45
CA ARG A 222 7.73 -13.95 -10.76
C ARG A 222 6.71 -14.15 -11.88
N ASP A 223 5.92 -15.21 -11.80
CA ASP A 223 4.90 -15.57 -12.80
C ASP A 223 3.50 -15.05 -12.40
N VAL A 224 3.40 -14.34 -11.27
CA VAL A 224 2.19 -13.65 -10.81
C VAL A 224 2.32 -12.17 -11.16
N MET A 225 1.25 -11.58 -11.68
CA MET A 225 1.19 -10.13 -11.84
C MET A 225 1.09 -9.48 -10.48
N VAL A 226 1.95 -8.50 -10.18
CA VAL A 226 1.94 -7.77 -8.90
C VAL A 226 1.78 -6.28 -9.14
N ALA A 227 0.84 -5.66 -8.42
CA ALA A 227 0.66 -4.22 -8.39
C ALA A 227 0.98 -3.68 -6.98
N PHE A 228 1.70 -2.56 -6.91
CA PHE A 228 2.11 -1.95 -5.65
C PHE A 228 2.28 -0.42 -5.75
N GLY A 229 2.35 0.25 -4.59
CA GLY A 229 2.58 1.67 -4.40
C GLY A 229 3.90 1.96 -3.68
N HIS A 230 3.85 2.77 -2.60
CA HIS A 230 4.90 3.00 -1.60
C HIS A 230 6.19 3.67 -2.07
N TRP A 231 6.68 3.37 -3.24
CA TRP A 231 8.03 3.74 -3.68
C TRP A 231 8.01 4.88 -4.69
N SER A 232 7.74 6.10 -4.22
CA SER A 232 7.56 7.27 -5.08
C SER A 232 8.79 7.62 -5.94
N THR A 233 10.01 7.37 -5.45
CA THR A 233 11.25 7.59 -6.21
C THR A 233 11.49 6.57 -7.32
N LEU A 234 10.75 5.46 -7.33
CA LEU A 234 10.77 4.47 -8.41
C LEU A 234 10.04 4.98 -9.66
N GLY A 235 8.99 5.76 -9.46
CA GLY A 235 8.11 6.20 -10.52
C GLY A 235 7.20 5.09 -11.06
N LEU A 236 6.59 5.37 -12.21
CA LEU A 236 5.67 4.43 -12.86
C LEU A 236 6.41 3.23 -13.44
N ILE A 237 5.97 2.03 -13.08
CA ILE A 237 6.31 0.80 -13.80
C ILE A 237 5.04 0.18 -14.37
N ASN A 238 5.07 -0.17 -15.65
CA ASN A 238 4.03 -0.96 -16.32
C ASN A 238 4.70 -2.04 -17.18
N ARG A 239 5.05 -3.16 -16.54
CA ARG A 239 5.63 -4.35 -17.19
C ARG A 239 4.58 -5.47 -17.21
N PRO A 240 4.72 -6.53 -18.04
CA PRO A 240 3.73 -7.59 -18.13
C PRO A 240 3.27 -8.19 -16.80
N ASN A 241 4.22 -8.37 -15.86
CA ASN A 241 3.97 -8.98 -14.54
C ASN A 241 4.18 -8.04 -13.35
N LEU A 242 4.33 -6.71 -13.59
CA LEU A 242 4.63 -5.76 -12.53
C LEU A 242 4.06 -4.37 -12.82
N MET A 243 3.37 -3.80 -11.84
CA MET A 243 2.89 -2.42 -11.88
C MET A 243 3.29 -1.70 -10.59
N ALA A 244 4.05 -0.58 -10.70
CA ALA A 244 4.30 0.36 -9.62
C ALA A 244 3.52 1.65 -9.93
N LEU A 245 2.65 2.10 -9.04
CA LEU A 245 1.71 3.19 -9.29
C LEU A 245 1.88 4.38 -8.34
N ASP A 246 2.82 4.35 -7.39
CA ASP A 246 3.17 5.54 -6.62
C ASP A 246 4.01 6.48 -7.47
N THR A 247 3.38 7.51 -7.97
CA THR A 247 4.00 8.53 -8.83
C THR A 247 4.16 9.87 -8.11
N GLY A 248 4.19 9.83 -6.78
CA GLY A 248 4.58 10.95 -5.94
C GLY A 248 3.56 12.07 -5.84
N CYS A 249 2.26 11.76 -5.78
CA CYS A 249 1.18 12.76 -5.70
C CYS A 249 1.47 13.83 -4.65
N VAL A 250 1.71 13.45 -3.41
CA VAL A 250 1.92 14.39 -2.30
C VAL A 250 3.19 15.25 -2.46
N TRP A 251 4.12 14.81 -3.28
CA TRP A 251 5.38 15.49 -3.59
C TRP A 251 5.30 16.42 -4.82
N GLY A 252 4.12 16.59 -5.41
CA GLY A 252 3.93 17.40 -6.62
C GLY A 252 4.10 16.63 -7.93
N GLY A 253 4.10 15.30 -7.87
CA GLY A 253 4.05 14.43 -9.04
C GLY A 253 2.62 14.24 -9.55
N CYS A 254 2.28 13.00 -9.90
CA CYS A 254 0.93 12.65 -10.36
C CYS A 254 0.25 11.67 -9.41
N LEU A 255 -1.08 11.70 -9.36
CA LEU A 255 -1.88 10.57 -8.91
C LEU A 255 -2.22 9.71 -10.12
N SER A 256 -1.85 8.42 -10.05
CA SER A 256 -1.95 7.49 -11.17
C SER A 256 -3.02 6.44 -10.93
N ALA A 257 -3.87 6.24 -11.91
CA ALA A 257 -4.78 5.11 -12.00
C ALA A 257 -4.44 4.25 -13.21
N MET A 258 -4.34 2.94 -13.02
CA MET A 258 -4.25 1.98 -14.10
C MET A 258 -5.60 1.30 -14.29
N GLU A 259 -6.27 1.57 -15.39
CA GLU A 259 -7.42 0.78 -15.82
C GLU A 259 -6.92 -0.56 -16.35
N ILE A 260 -7.53 -1.65 -15.89
CA ILE A 260 -7.17 -3.01 -16.29
C ILE A 260 -8.35 -3.70 -16.97
N GLY A 261 -8.08 -4.34 -18.09
CA GLY A 261 -9.03 -5.21 -18.81
C GLY A 261 -9.24 -6.55 -18.11
N HIS A 262 -10.15 -7.35 -18.65
CA HIS A 262 -10.53 -8.65 -18.08
C HIS A 262 -9.38 -9.66 -18.01
N ASP A 263 -8.39 -9.55 -18.89
CA ASP A 263 -7.23 -10.44 -18.94
C ASP A 263 -5.98 -9.85 -18.28
N PHE A 264 -6.12 -8.68 -17.63
CA PHE A 264 -5.06 -7.90 -16.97
C PHE A 264 -3.92 -7.45 -17.89
N THR A 265 -3.95 -7.77 -19.18
CA THR A 265 -2.90 -7.39 -20.15
C THR A 265 -3.25 -6.08 -20.85
N GLU A 266 -4.53 -5.84 -21.11
CA GLU A 266 -5.02 -4.54 -21.57
C GLU A 266 -5.00 -3.55 -20.41
N ARG A 267 -4.20 -2.50 -20.57
CA ARG A 267 -4.01 -1.49 -19.51
C ARG A 267 -4.01 -0.10 -20.09
N GLN A 268 -4.74 0.79 -19.44
CA GLN A 268 -4.73 2.20 -19.77
C GLN A 268 -4.33 3.03 -18.55
N LEU A 269 -3.30 3.84 -18.70
CA LEU A 269 -2.85 4.76 -17.66
C LEU A 269 -3.64 6.06 -17.73
N HIS A 270 -4.16 6.47 -16.57
CA HIS A 270 -4.78 7.76 -16.33
C HIS A 270 -3.99 8.49 -15.23
N GLN A 271 -3.67 9.75 -15.44
CA GLN A 271 -2.91 10.55 -14.48
C GLN A 271 -3.48 11.96 -14.37
N VAL A 272 -3.45 12.48 -13.16
CA VAL A 272 -3.67 13.90 -12.88
C VAL A 272 -2.47 14.47 -12.15
N HIS A 273 -2.04 15.65 -12.54
CA HIS A 273 -0.97 16.37 -11.85
C HIS A 273 -1.45 16.83 -10.46
N CYS A 274 -0.59 16.69 -9.45
CA CYS A 274 -0.92 17.00 -8.07
C CYS A 274 -0.20 18.26 -7.59
N ASP A 275 -0.88 19.03 -6.75
CA ASP A 275 -0.23 20.13 -6.04
C ASP A 275 0.72 19.57 -5.00
N GLN A 276 1.91 20.14 -4.91
CA GLN A 276 2.90 19.73 -3.91
C GLN A 276 2.41 20.12 -2.50
N ALA A 277 2.08 19.12 -1.69
CA ALA A 277 1.68 19.32 -0.30
C ALA A 277 2.87 19.36 0.65
N GLN A 278 3.92 18.59 0.36
CA GLN A 278 5.17 18.56 1.13
C GLN A 278 6.38 18.43 0.20
N GLN A 279 7.56 18.84 0.71
CA GLN A 279 8.82 18.55 0.02
C GLN A 279 9.30 17.15 0.36
N PRO A 280 9.89 16.41 -0.60
CA PRO A 280 10.61 15.18 -0.30
C PRO A 280 11.68 15.42 0.77
N GLY A 281 11.85 14.50 1.71
CA GLY A 281 12.77 14.64 2.83
C GLY A 281 13.96 13.75 2.73
#